data_61c8dfb7bff2d3356168791d484f9a1d
#
_entry.id   61c8dfb7bff2d3356168791d484f9a1d
#
_cell.length_a   1.000
_cell.length_b   1.000
_cell.length_c   1.000
_cell.angle_alpha   90.00
_cell.angle_beta   90.00
_cell.angle_gamma   90.00
#
_symmetry.space_group_name_H-M   'P 1'
#
loop_
_entity.id
_entity.type
_entity.pdbx_description
1 polymer ?
#
loop_
_entity_poly.entity_id
_entity_poly.type
_entity_poly.pdbx_seq_one_letter_code
_entity_poly.pdbx_strand_id
1 'polypeptide(L)'
;MQFIADQHADLKLAPPAGSLERAHLQEHLNYTSSELYKAFWPFFSRTSSEAEKDQAKSNVTKKFDYLDAMLSDSRMYLLGDQFTEADAYMFVVCNWSNFVGIDLSEWPALSANVDRVAIRPATQSVMKAEGLLN
;
A
#
# COMPACT_ATOMS: atom_id res chain seq x y z
N MET A 1 -1.31 -12.44 -6.40
CA MET A 1 -2.33 -11.42 -6.75
C MET A 1 -2.55 -11.37 -8.26
N GLN A 2 -1.55 -11.14 -9.11
CA GLN A 2 -1.72 -11.00 -10.57
C GLN A 2 -2.48 -12.18 -11.21
N PHE A 3 -2.15 -13.42 -10.85
CA PHE A 3 -2.86 -14.60 -11.37
C PHE A 3 -4.37 -14.54 -11.09
N ILE A 4 -4.78 -14.14 -9.88
CA ILE A 4 -6.20 -14.01 -9.53
C ILE A 4 -6.85 -12.89 -10.33
N ALA A 5 -6.18 -11.75 -10.48
CA ALA A 5 -6.69 -10.63 -11.27
C ALA A 5 -6.88 -11.01 -12.75
N ASP A 6 -5.97 -11.79 -13.30
CA ASP A 6 -6.05 -12.26 -14.70
C ASP A 6 -7.18 -13.28 -14.92
N GLN A 7 -7.54 -14.08 -13.90
CA GLN A 7 -8.71 -14.97 -13.97
C GLN A 7 -10.05 -14.23 -13.92
N HIS A 8 -10.05 -12.98 -13.44
CA HIS A 8 -11.23 -12.14 -13.27
C HIS A 8 -11.05 -10.80 -13.97
N ALA A 9 -10.76 -10.83 -15.26
CA ALA A 9 -10.49 -9.64 -16.07
C ALA A 9 -11.67 -8.64 -16.11
N ASP A 10 -12.90 -9.13 -15.93
CA ASP A 10 -14.13 -8.34 -15.79
C ASP A 10 -14.09 -7.39 -14.59
N LEU A 11 -13.38 -7.73 -13.53
CA LEU A 11 -13.22 -6.90 -12.32
C LEU A 11 -12.17 -5.79 -12.48
N LYS A 12 -11.38 -5.81 -13.56
CA LYS A 12 -10.35 -4.80 -13.89
C LYS A 12 -9.34 -4.56 -12.75
N LEU A 13 -9.01 -5.61 -12.00
CA LEU A 13 -8.05 -5.52 -10.88
C LEU A 13 -6.61 -5.41 -11.37
N ALA A 14 -6.34 -5.73 -12.63
CA ALA A 14 -5.07 -5.52 -13.29
C ALA A 14 -5.29 -5.15 -14.78
N PRO A 15 -4.44 -4.29 -15.35
CA PRO A 15 -4.42 -4.05 -16.78
C PRO A 15 -4.08 -5.32 -17.59
N PRO A 16 -4.42 -5.39 -18.89
CA PRO A 16 -4.11 -6.55 -19.72
C PRO A 16 -2.62 -6.90 -19.72
N ALA A 17 -2.30 -8.19 -19.69
CA ALA A 17 -0.92 -8.67 -19.77
C ALA A 17 -0.26 -8.14 -21.07
N GLY A 18 0.99 -7.70 -20.98
CA GLY A 18 1.75 -7.13 -22.08
C GLY A 18 1.49 -5.66 -22.40
N SER A 19 0.58 -4.99 -21.68
CA SER A 19 0.37 -3.55 -21.82
C SER A 19 1.38 -2.74 -21.01
N LEU A 20 1.55 -1.46 -21.35
CA LEU A 20 2.40 -0.53 -20.60
C LEU A 20 1.82 -0.30 -19.20
N GLU A 21 0.50 -0.22 -19.08
CA GLU A 21 -0.19 -0.09 -17.81
C GLU A 21 0.08 -1.29 -16.89
N ARG A 22 0.21 -2.50 -17.45
CA ARG A 22 0.63 -3.68 -16.68
C ARG A 22 2.07 -3.53 -16.17
N ALA A 23 2.96 -2.94 -16.95
CA ALA A 23 4.33 -2.68 -16.50
C ALA A 23 4.34 -1.70 -15.32
N HIS A 24 3.53 -0.63 -15.36
CA HIS A 24 3.36 0.28 -14.22
C HIS A 24 2.74 -0.40 -13.00
N LEU A 25 1.74 -1.28 -13.19
CA LEU A 25 1.22 -2.09 -12.10
C LEU A 25 2.33 -2.90 -11.42
N GLN A 26 3.16 -3.57 -12.20
CA GLN A 26 4.27 -4.39 -11.69
C GLN A 26 5.33 -3.55 -11.00
N GLU A 27 5.59 -2.33 -11.47
CA GLU A 27 6.47 -1.37 -10.80
C GLU A 27 5.95 -1.05 -9.39
N HIS A 28 4.67 -0.73 -9.22
CA HIS A 28 4.08 -0.47 -7.91
C HIS A 28 4.06 -1.69 -7.01
N LEU A 29 3.74 -2.87 -7.53
CA LEU A 29 3.82 -4.12 -6.77
C LEU A 29 5.24 -4.40 -6.29
N ASN A 30 6.23 -4.19 -7.17
CA ASN A 30 7.63 -4.39 -6.84
C ASN A 30 8.12 -3.36 -5.80
N TYR A 31 7.77 -2.07 -5.98
CA TYR A 31 8.09 -1.03 -5.01
C TYR A 31 7.53 -1.37 -3.63
N THR A 32 6.25 -1.75 -3.57
CA THR A 32 5.61 -2.12 -2.30
C THR A 32 6.32 -3.29 -1.62
N SER A 33 6.68 -4.33 -2.36
CA SER A 33 7.31 -5.54 -1.80
C SER A 33 8.79 -5.37 -1.46
N SER A 34 9.56 -4.66 -2.29
CA SER A 34 11.01 -4.57 -2.15
C SER A 34 11.48 -3.37 -1.34
N GLU A 35 10.69 -2.30 -1.32
CA GLU A 35 11.05 -1.04 -0.68
C GLU A 35 10.20 -0.76 0.56
N LEU A 36 8.88 -0.63 0.39
CA LEU A 36 8.00 -0.23 1.48
C LEU A 36 7.87 -1.34 2.53
N TYR A 37 7.55 -2.56 2.13
CA TYR A 37 7.47 -3.72 3.03
C TYR A 37 8.75 -3.91 3.86
N LYS A 38 9.90 -3.86 3.19
CA LYS A 38 11.19 -4.05 3.86
C LYS A 38 11.52 -2.94 4.88
N ALA A 39 11.06 -1.70 4.62
CA ALA A 39 11.26 -0.61 5.55
C ALA A 39 10.56 -0.86 6.89
N PHE A 40 9.44 -1.57 6.89
CA PHE A 40 8.71 -1.94 8.11
C PHE A 40 9.29 -3.13 8.86
N TRP A 41 10.13 -3.96 8.22
CA TRP A 41 10.60 -5.21 8.80
C TRP A 41 11.17 -5.10 10.23
N PRO A 42 12.00 -4.09 10.59
CA PRO A 42 12.55 -4.00 11.93
C PRO A 42 11.52 -3.86 13.05
N PHE A 43 10.34 -3.30 12.76
CA PHE A 43 9.28 -3.17 13.75
C PHE A 43 8.67 -4.51 14.18
N PHE A 44 8.70 -5.49 13.28
CA PHE A 44 8.13 -6.82 13.50
C PHE A 44 9.18 -7.87 13.90
N SER A 45 10.45 -7.53 13.82
CA SER A 45 11.54 -8.40 14.24
C SER A 45 11.71 -8.38 15.76
N ARG A 46 11.73 -9.56 16.37
CA ARG A 46 11.95 -9.70 17.83
C ARG A 46 13.38 -9.36 18.26
N THR A 47 14.32 -9.32 17.33
CA THR A 47 15.75 -9.09 17.60
C THR A 47 16.19 -7.67 17.29
N SER A 48 15.33 -6.83 16.72
CA SER A 48 15.67 -5.45 16.40
C SER A 48 15.79 -4.60 17.65
N SER A 49 16.92 -3.87 17.74
CA SER A 49 17.17 -2.85 18.75
C SER A 49 16.29 -1.61 18.52
N GLU A 50 16.18 -0.75 19.53
CA GLU A 50 15.48 0.53 19.39
C GLU A 50 16.13 1.43 18.32
N ALA A 51 17.46 1.44 18.23
CA ALA A 51 18.16 2.19 17.18
C ALA A 51 17.82 1.71 15.77
N GLU A 52 17.63 0.40 15.56
CA GLU A 52 17.19 -0.15 14.29
C GLU A 52 15.73 0.22 13.98
N LYS A 53 14.86 0.29 14.99
CA LYS A 53 13.47 0.75 14.83
C LYS A 53 13.40 2.24 14.51
N ASP A 54 14.22 3.07 15.15
CA ASP A 54 14.33 4.50 14.83
C ASP A 54 14.81 4.72 13.39
N GLN A 55 15.78 3.94 12.96
CA GLN A 55 16.22 3.96 11.56
C GLN A 55 15.13 3.48 10.61
N ALA A 56 14.39 2.45 10.99
CA ALA A 56 13.24 1.97 10.22
C ALA A 56 12.15 3.04 10.08
N LYS A 57 11.85 3.78 11.15
CA LYS A 57 10.93 4.92 11.10
C LYS A 57 11.36 5.96 10.08
N SER A 58 12.62 6.35 10.10
CA SER A 58 13.20 7.27 9.10
C SER A 58 13.09 6.72 7.67
N ASN A 59 13.31 5.42 7.49
CA ASN A 59 13.19 4.78 6.18
C ASN A 59 11.74 4.75 5.69
N VAL A 60 10.78 4.41 6.55
CA VAL A 60 9.35 4.42 6.21
C VAL A 60 8.89 5.84 5.84
N THR A 61 9.28 6.86 6.60
CA THR A 61 9.01 8.26 6.31
C THR A 61 9.42 8.63 4.88
N LYS A 62 10.64 8.30 4.47
CA LYS A 62 11.12 8.56 3.10
C LYS A 62 10.30 7.83 2.03
N LYS A 63 9.80 6.63 2.32
CA LYS A 63 8.94 5.90 1.38
C LYS A 63 7.56 6.53 1.30
N PHE A 64 7.03 7.03 2.40
CA PHE A 64 5.78 7.76 2.44
C PHE A 64 5.89 9.12 1.75
N ASP A 65 7.01 9.86 1.92
CA ASP A 65 7.28 11.09 1.17
C ASP A 65 7.20 10.86 -0.35
N TYR A 66 7.80 9.78 -0.82
CA TYR A 66 7.75 9.40 -2.24
C TYR A 66 6.33 9.08 -2.71
N LEU A 67 5.59 8.26 -1.95
CA LEU A 67 4.21 7.88 -2.30
C LEU A 67 3.27 9.09 -2.26
N ASP A 68 3.40 9.95 -1.26
CA ASP A 68 2.59 11.16 -1.13
C ASP A 68 2.83 12.12 -2.30
N ALA A 69 4.10 12.36 -2.64
CA ALA A 69 4.46 13.21 -3.79
C ALA A 69 3.89 12.63 -5.10
N MET A 70 3.96 11.31 -5.30
CA MET A 70 3.41 10.65 -6.48
C MET A 70 1.88 10.77 -6.56
N LEU A 71 1.18 10.67 -5.43
CA LEU A 71 -0.28 10.74 -5.34
C LEU A 71 -0.82 12.19 -5.33
N SER A 72 0.06 13.19 -5.23
CA SER A 72 -0.31 14.62 -5.16
C SER A 72 -0.82 15.19 -6.48
N ASP A 73 -0.76 14.45 -7.58
CA ASP A 73 -1.34 14.84 -8.88
C ASP A 73 -2.87 14.65 -8.97
N SER A 74 -3.51 14.38 -7.84
CA SER A 74 -4.96 14.18 -7.70
C SER A 74 -5.50 12.87 -8.28
N ARG A 75 -4.64 11.90 -8.62
CA ARG A 75 -5.10 10.56 -8.99
C ARG A 75 -5.81 9.87 -7.82
N MET A 76 -6.84 9.08 -8.13
CA MET A 76 -7.58 8.36 -7.09
C MET A 76 -6.82 7.14 -6.57
N TYR A 77 -6.11 6.44 -7.44
CA TYR A 77 -5.38 5.19 -7.18
C TYR A 77 -4.02 5.22 -7.87
N LEU A 78 -3.18 4.24 -7.62
CA LEU A 78 -1.81 4.19 -8.15
C LEU A 78 -1.72 4.29 -9.68
N LEU A 79 -2.69 3.71 -10.40
CA LEU A 79 -2.75 3.74 -11.85
C LEU A 79 -3.77 4.76 -12.41
N GLY A 80 -4.17 5.76 -11.65
CA GLY A 80 -5.16 6.77 -12.07
C GLY A 80 -6.51 6.57 -11.37
N ASP A 81 -7.60 6.42 -12.14
CA ASP A 81 -8.96 6.36 -11.56
C ASP A 81 -9.45 4.93 -11.28
N GLN A 82 -8.70 3.92 -11.70
CA GLN A 82 -9.05 2.52 -11.54
C GLN A 82 -8.32 1.90 -10.34
N PHE A 83 -9.09 1.37 -9.39
CA PHE A 83 -8.55 0.53 -8.32
C PHE A 83 -7.95 -0.76 -8.88
N THR A 84 -6.75 -1.10 -8.42
CA THR A 84 -6.04 -2.32 -8.81
C THR A 84 -5.52 -3.10 -7.61
N GLU A 85 -4.99 -4.28 -7.87
CA GLU A 85 -4.34 -5.09 -6.84
C GLU A 85 -3.09 -4.42 -6.22
N ALA A 86 -2.48 -3.46 -6.92
CA ALA A 86 -1.36 -2.69 -6.38
C ALA A 86 -1.82 -1.77 -5.24
N ASP A 87 -3.01 -1.15 -5.37
CA ASP A 87 -3.62 -0.35 -4.32
C ASP A 87 -3.97 -1.20 -3.10
N ALA A 88 -4.49 -2.41 -3.33
CA ALA A 88 -4.79 -3.35 -2.25
C ALA A 88 -3.52 -3.73 -1.48
N TYR A 89 -2.42 -4.00 -2.17
CA TYR A 89 -1.16 -4.37 -1.53
C TYR A 89 -0.55 -3.19 -0.77
N MET A 90 -0.48 -2.02 -1.41
CA MET A 90 0.01 -0.81 -0.76
C MET A 90 -0.80 -0.48 0.51
N PHE A 91 -2.13 -0.58 0.43
CA PHE A 91 -3.01 -0.37 1.58
C PHE A 91 -2.64 -1.26 2.77
N VAL A 92 -2.45 -2.57 2.56
CA VAL A 92 -2.08 -3.50 3.63
C VAL A 92 -0.80 -3.06 4.33
N VAL A 93 0.22 -2.69 3.56
CA VAL A 93 1.52 -2.30 4.13
C VAL A 93 1.46 -0.92 4.79
N CYS A 94 0.77 0.05 4.17
CA CYS A 94 0.57 1.37 4.79
C CYS A 94 -0.24 1.29 6.09
N ASN A 95 -1.23 0.39 6.16
CA ASN A 95 -2.04 0.20 7.37
C ASN A 95 -1.21 -0.28 8.57
N TRP A 96 -0.02 -0.82 8.36
CA TRP A 96 0.90 -1.18 9.45
C TRP A 96 1.38 0.03 10.26
N SER A 97 1.33 1.24 9.70
CA SER A 97 1.64 2.48 10.41
C SER A 97 0.85 2.63 11.70
N ASN A 98 -0.42 2.17 11.72
CA ASN A 98 -1.30 2.19 12.89
C ASN A 98 -0.77 1.33 14.05
N PHE A 99 0.03 0.30 13.77
CA PHE A 99 0.58 -0.63 14.77
C PHE A 99 1.97 -0.22 15.29
N VAL A 100 2.64 0.67 14.56
CA VAL A 100 4.02 1.10 14.87
C VAL A 100 4.11 2.59 15.25
N GLY A 101 2.95 3.27 15.39
CA GLY A 101 2.88 4.65 15.87
C GLY A 101 3.40 5.67 14.85
N ILE A 102 3.21 5.43 13.55
CA ILE A 102 3.47 6.41 12.49
C ILE A 102 2.13 7.00 12.05
N ASP A 103 1.98 8.30 12.21
CA ASP A 103 0.73 9.00 11.86
C ASP A 103 0.71 9.34 10.37
N LEU A 104 -0.18 8.67 9.61
CA LEU A 104 -0.34 8.91 8.17
C LEU A 104 -0.87 10.31 7.83
N SER A 105 -1.42 11.06 8.78
CA SER A 105 -1.92 12.42 8.54
C SER A 105 -0.83 13.40 8.10
N GLU A 106 0.45 13.08 8.35
CA GLU A 106 1.60 13.83 7.85
C GLU A 106 1.75 13.77 6.32
N TRP A 107 1.10 12.79 5.66
CA TRP A 107 1.12 12.56 4.20
C TRP A 107 -0.30 12.59 3.63
N PRO A 108 -0.85 13.77 3.35
CA PRO A 108 -2.29 13.94 3.07
C PRO A 108 -2.76 13.23 1.80
N ALA A 109 -1.96 13.16 0.74
CA ALA A 109 -2.33 12.47 -0.50
C ALA A 109 -2.31 10.95 -0.30
N LEU A 110 -1.30 10.44 0.39
CA LEU A 110 -1.19 9.02 0.75
C LEU A 110 -2.32 8.63 1.72
N SER A 111 -2.58 9.43 2.77
CA SER A 111 -3.66 9.20 3.72
C SER A 111 -5.01 9.13 3.02
N ALA A 112 -5.31 10.08 2.14
CA ALA A 112 -6.56 10.08 1.36
C ALA A 112 -6.70 8.84 0.45
N ASN A 113 -5.60 8.31 -0.10
CA ASN A 113 -5.63 7.08 -0.87
C ASN A 113 -5.89 5.87 0.04
N VAL A 114 -5.20 5.76 1.17
CA VAL A 114 -5.40 4.68 2.16
C VAL A 114 -6.84 4.67 2.66
N ASP A 115 -7.40 5.83 3.02
CA ASP A 115 -8.79 5.97 3.47
C ASP A 115 -9.79 5.52 2.39
N ARG A 116 -9.54 5.89 1.13
CA ARG A 116 -10.38 5.48 -0.01
C ARG A 116 -10.39 3.97 -0.19
N VAL A 117 -9.27 3.30 -0.01
CA VAL A 117 -9.20 1.83 -0.05
C VAL A 117 -9.86 1.22 1.18
N ALA A 118 -9.66 1.82 2.37
CA ALA A 118 -10.22 1.34 3.63
C ALA A 118 -11.75 1.26 3.62
N ILE A 119 -12.44 2.23 3.00
CA ILE A 119 -13.92 2.26 2.96
C ILE A 119 -14.54 1.34 1.90
N ARG A 120 -13.74 0.68 1.06
CA ARG A 120 -14.27 -0.27 0.07
C ARG A 120 -14.97 -1.44 0.78
N PRO A 121 -16.17 -1.89 0.32
CA PRO A 121 -16.90 -2.97 0.99
C PRO A 121 -16.09 -4.25 1.16
N ALA A 122 -15.32 -4.64 0.15
CA ALA A 122 -14.46 -5.82 0.24
C ALA A 122 -13.34 -5.65 1.28
N THR A 123 -12.71 -4.47 1.36
CA THR A 123 -11.69 -4.15 2.36
C THR A 123 -12.29 -4.22 3.77
N GLN A 124 -13.42 -3.57 3.98
CA GLN A 124 -14.15 -3.60 5.26
C GLN A 124 -14.49 -5.04 5.70
N SER A 125 -14.96 -5.85 4.77
CA SER A 125 -15.29 -7.26 5.04
C SER A 125 -14.07 -8.06 5.51
N VAL A 126 -12.94 -7.91 4.82
CA VAL A 126 -11.69 -8.61 5.18
C VAL A 126 -11.15 -8.09 6.52
N MET A 127 -11.06 -6.78 6.70
CA MET A 127 -10.56 -6.20 7.95
C MET A 127 -11.40 -6.62 9.16
N LYS A 128 -12.73 -6.73 8.98
CA LYS A 128 -13.62 -7.23 10.02
C LYS A 128 -13.40 -8.71 10.30
N ALA A 129 -13.22 -9.53 9.27
CA ALA A 129 -12.95 -10.96 9.42
C ALA A 129 -11.62 -11.24 10.12
N GLU A 130 -10.63 -10.35 9.94
CA GLU A 130 -9.31 -10.43 10.59
C GLU A 130 -9.25 -9.73 11.96
N GLY A 131 -10.38 -9.18 12.45
CA GLY A 131 -10.45 -8.50 13.75
C GLY A 131 -9.72 -7.16 13.80
N LEU A 132 -9.49 -6.54 12.67
CA LEU A 132 -8.87 -5.20 12.55
C LEU A 132 -9.89 -4.06 12.62
N LEU A 133 -11.17 -4.39 12.51
CA LEU A 133 -12.31 -3.48 12.73
C LEU A 133 -13.30 -4.12 13.70
N ASN A 134 -13.86 -3.30 14.59
CA ASN A 134 -14.95 -3.68 15.51
C ASN A 134 -16.32 -3.69 14.80
#